data_f94503ef26c1126af8042c892938ea39
#
_entry.id   f94503ef26c1126af8042c892938ea39
#
_cell.length_a   1.000
_cell.length_b   1.000
_cell.length_c   1.000
_cell.angle_alpha   90.00
_cell.angle_beta   90.00
_cell.angle_gamma   90.00
#
_symmetry.space_group_name_H-M   'P 1'
#
loop_
_entity.id
_entity.type
_entity.pdbx_description
1 polymer ?
#
loop_
_entity_poly.entity_id
_entity_poly.type
_entity_poly.pdbx_seq_one_letter_code
_entity_poly.pdbx_strand_id
1 'polypeptide(L)'
;MCGFVGFTAVDFDEGVNRAIVKDMADRIIHRGPDDEGFFVNDDVAMGFRRLSIIDLEGSHQPMQNADGSVTVTFNGEIYNFQELRAELEGMGYQFKTNGDTETIVHGYEAWGTGVFERLRGMFAIAIWDAKEKQLVLARDIFGIKPLYYQHEGNRLIWGSEIKSFLAHPRFKKELNREALPQYLCFEYMNDSQTMFKDVHKMTPGHFMVLKDGKATIECFYKITYKIDRSKGLEEWADIIKDTFDESVRAHEIADVEIGSFLSGGIDSSLAAYCMGQHHDEGVKTFSVGYDITGSEEQRDKAENAGFKIKLDELKDARECAEWAGLSNKDV
;
A
#
# COMPACT_ATOMS: atom_id res chain seq x y z
N MET A 1 3.57 -4.67 -6.81
CA MET A 1 2.73 -3.66 -6.10
C MET A 1 2.67 -2.41 -6.96
N CYS A 2 1.48 -1.88 -7.21
CA CYS A 2 1.30 -0.65 -7.97
C CYS A 2 2.05 0.56 -7.39
N GLY A 3 2.09 1.64 -8.14
CA GLY A 3 2.60 2.92 -7.70
C GLY A 3 1.95 4.07 -8.44
N PHE A 4 1.79 5.19 -7.76
CA PHE A 4 1.25 6.40 -8.37
C PHE A 4 2.04 7.63 -7.96
N VAL A 5 1.90 8.67 -8.75
CA VAL A 5 2.57 9.95 -8.60
C VAL A 5 1.64 11.06 -9.05
N GLY A 6 1.90 12.28 -8.62
CA GLY A 6 1.19 13.42 -9.15
C GLY A 6 1.66 14.74 -8.56
N PHE A 7 1.12 15.81 -9.11
CA PHE A 7 1.33 17.16 -8.61
C PHE A 7 0.17 18.09 -8.97
N THR A 8 -0.03 19.13 -8.17
CA THR A 8 -0.92 20.25 -8.43
C THR A 8 -0.11 21.47 -8.86
N ALA A 9 -0.79 22.60 -9.15
CA ALA A 9 -0.18 23.82 -9.66
C ALA A 9 0.62 23.55 -10.95
N VAL A 10 -0.12 23.11 -11.96
CA VAL A 10 0.38 22.79 -13.30
C VAL A 10 0.79 24.12 -14.01
N ASP A 11 1.98 24.61 -13.65
CA ASP A 11 2.50 25.92 -14.11
C ASP A 11 3.03 25.90 -15.55
N PHE A 12 2.97 24.74 -16.23
CA PHE A 12 3.47 24.54 -17.59
C PHE A 12 2.32 24.19 -18.54
N ASP A 13 2.57 24.19 -19.83
CA ASP A 13 1.60 23.66 -20.77
C ASP A 13 1.32 22.16 -20.55
N GLU A 14 0.20 21.67 -21.08
CA GLU A 14 -0.24 20.28 -20.87
C GLU A 14 0.82 19.27 -21.31
N GLY A 15 1.51 19.52 -22.44
CA GLY A 15 2.54 18.63 -22.96
C GLY A 15 3.73 18.50 -22.01
N VAL A 16 4.16 19.61 -21.42
CA VAL A 16 5.24 19.63 -20.42
C VAL A 16 4.80 18.96 -19.13
N ASN A 17 3.59 19.25 -18.62
CA ASN A 17 3.05 18.61 -17.42
C ASN A 17 2.93 17.09 -17.61
N ARG A 18 2.49 16.64 -18.78
CA ARG A 18 2.43 15.21 -19.14
C ARG A 18 3.82 14.57 -19.15
N ALA A 19 4.84 15.26 -19.70
CA ALA A 19 6.22 14.77 -19.70
C ALA A 19 6.79 14.66 -18.27
N ILE A 20 6.52 15.65 -17.41
CA ILE A 20 6.95 15.62 -16.01
C ILE A 20 6.31 14.43 -15.26
N VAL A 21 4.98 14.29 -15.32
CA VAL A 21 4.30 13.20 -14.59
C VAL A 21 4.69 11.84 -15.12
N LYS A 22 5.00 11.73 -16.44
CA LYS A 22 5.54 10.52 -17.03
C LYS A 22 6.92 10.19 -16.47
N ASP A 23 7.87 11.13 -16.44
CA ASP A 23 9.20 10.90 -15.85
C ASP A 23 9.10 10.55 -14.37
N MET A 24 8.18 11.17 -13.61
CA MET A 24 7.90 10.77 -12.22
C MET A 24 7.44 9.30 -12.13
N ALA A 25 6.54 8.85 -13.00
CA ALA A 25 6.03 7.49 -13.03
C ALA A 25 7.10 6.49 -13.52
N ASP A 26 7.93 6.86 -14.49
CA ASP A 26 9.02 6.01 -15.01
C ASP A 26 10.04 5.67 -13.91
N ARG A 27 10.26 6.55 -12.94
CA ARG A 27 11.14 6.28 -11.78
C ARG A 27 10.62 5.21 -10.83
N ILE A 28 9.36 4.86 -10.94
CA ILE A 28 8.73 3.84 -10.12
C ILE A 28 8.19 2.65 -10.93
N ILE A 29 8.68 2.44 -12.16
CA ILE A 29 8.26 1.35 -13.06
C ILE A 29 8.39 -0.04 -12.43
N HIS A 30 9.41 -0.25 -11.57
CA HIS A 30 9.61 -1.51 -10.84
C HIS A 30 8.44 -1.89 -9.92
N ARG A 31 7.57 -0.92 -9.56
CA ARG A 31 6.37 -1.20 -8.77
C ARG A 31 5.22 -1.76 -9.60
N GLY A 32 5.14 -1.37 -10.84
CA GLY A 32 4.05 -1.75 -11.72
C GLY A 32 4.49 -1.73 -13.18
N PRO A 33 5.08 -2.85 -13.66
CA PRO A 33 5.60 -2.93 -15.01
C PRO A 33 4.55 -3.26 -16.08
N ASP A 34 3.31 -3.66 -15.67
CA ASP A 34 2.34 -4.27 -16.58
C ASP A 34 1.57 -3.22 -17.39
N ASP A 35 1.27 -2.06 -16.77
CA ASP A 35 0.49 -1.00 -17.41
C ASP A 35 0.86 0.37 -16.85
N GLU A 36 0.56 1.43 -17.63
CA GLU A 36 0.71 2.83 -17.23
C GLU A 36 -0.50 3.66 -17.65
N GLY A 37 -0.80 4.68 -16.86
CA GLY A 37 -1.84 5.63 -17.23
C GLY A 37 -1.58 7.03 -16.68
N PHE A 38 -2.13 8.02 -17.36
CA PHE A 38 -1.92 9.44 -17.05
C PHE A 38 -3.20 10.24 -17.22
N PHE A 39 -3.44 11.12 -16.27
CA PHE A 39 -4.47 12.15 -16.33
C PHE A 39 -3.82 13.52 -16.11
N VAL A 40 -4.07 14.46 -16.99
CA VAL A 40 -3.54 15.83 -16.91
C VAL A 40 -4.64 16.81 -17.31
N ASN A 41 -4.85 17.81 -16.50
CA ASN A 41 -5.70 18.95 -16.79
C ASN A 41 -5.05 20.25 -16.26
N ASP A 42 -5.80 21.36 -16.24
CA ASP A 42 -5.30 22.68 -15.80
C ASP A 42 -4.99 22.76 -14.29
N ASP A 43 -5.46 21.81 -13.48
CA ASP A 43 -5.36 21.86 -12.03
C ASP A 43 -4.39 20.78 -11.48
N VAL A 44 -4.30 19.60 -12.13
CA VAL A 44 -3.58 18.44 -11.60
C VAL A 44 -2.98 17.56 -12.71
N ALA A 45 -1.85 16.93 -12.40
CA ALA A 45 -1.26 15.87 -13.19
C ALA A 45 -1.12 14.61 -12.31
N MET A 46 -1.64 13.48 -12.78
CA MET A 46 -1.64 12.17 -12.09
C MET A 46 -1.07 11.11 -13.01
N GLY A 47 -0.20 10.26 -12.48
CA GLY A 47 0.42 9.14 -13.19
C GLY A 47 0.35 7.87 -12.37
N PHE A 48 0.21 6.75 -13.05
CA PHE A 48 0.04 5.44 -12.45
C PHE A 48 0.92 4.38 -13.12
N ARG A 49 1.42 3.44 -12.31
CA ARG A 49 2.12 2.21 -12.74
C ARG A 49 1.42 1.01 -12.12
N ARG A 50 0.95 0.09 -12.95
CA ARG A 50 0.14 -1.05 -12.56
C ARG A 50 0.95 -2.34 -12.46
N LEU A 51 0.73 -3.05 -11.35
CA LEU A 51 0.94 -4.49 -11.26
C LEU A 51 -0.47 -5.11 -11.18
N SER A 52 -0.85 -5.87 -12.21
CA SER A 52 -2.20 -6.41 -12.36
C SER A 52 -2.37 -7.63 -11.46
N ILE A 53 -3.31 -7.57 -10.50
CA ILE A 53 -3.60 -8.65 -9.55
C ILE A 53 -5.09 -9.03 -9.60
N ILE A 54 -5.99 -8.03 -9.58
CA ILE A 54 -7.44 -8.21 -9.71
C ILE A 54 -7.88 -7.51 -10.98
N ASP A 55 -8.79 -8.15 -11.75
CA ASP A 55 -9.34 -7.63 -13.01
C ASP A 55 -8.23 -7.26 -14.00
N LEU A 56 -7.51 -8.27 -14.48
CA LEU A 56 -6.25 -8.11 -15.25
C LEU A 56 -6.42 -7.25 -16.50
N GLU A 57 -7.56 -7.35 -17.20
CA GLU A 57 -7.86 -6.64 -18.44
C GLU A 57 -8.66 -5.33 -18.23
N GLY A 58 -9.36 -5.21 -17.10
CA GLY A 58 -10.10 -4.02 -16.71
C GLY A 58 -9.30 -3.11 -15.75
N SER A 59 -9.97 -2.35 -14.94
CA SER A 59 -9.40 -1.59 -13.80
C SER A 59 -8.15 -0.75 -14.13
N HIS A 60 -8.08 -0.20 -15.35
CA HIS A 60 -7.05 0.76 -15.73
C HIS A 60 -7.13 2.03 -14.88
N GLN A 61 -5.97 2.60 -14.56
CA GLN A 61 -5.88 3.82 -13.76
C GLN A 61 -4.99 4.87 -14.46
N PRO A 62 -5.24 6.17 -14.25
CA PRO A 62 -6.27 6.79 -13.40
C PRO A 62 -7.69 6.44 -13.85
N MET A 63 -8.56 6.04 -12.89
CA MET A 63 -9.93 5.65 -13.17
C MET A 63 -10.88 6.83 -12.90
N GLN A 64 -11.86 7.00 -13.79
CA GLN A 64 -12.84 8.09 -13.69
C GLN A 64 -14.25 7.55 -13.47
N ASN A 65 -15.07 8.37 -12.79
CA ASN A 65 -16.52 8.14 -12.76
C ASN A 65 -17.16 8.44 -14.12
N ALA A 66 -18.49 8.24 -14.22
CA ALA A 66 -19.20 8.30 -15.49
C ALA A 66 -19.16 9.68 -16.19
N ASP A 67 -19.12 10.79 -15.44
CA ASP A 67 -19.07 12.15 -15.97
C ASP A 67 -17.65 12.76 -15.99
N GLY A 68 -16.65 12.00 -15.58
CA GLY A 68 -15.24 12.43 -15.56
C GLY A 68 -14.91 13.44 -14.46
N SER A 69 -15.80 13.70 -13.53
CA SER A 69 -15.59 14.68 -12.46
C SER A 69 -14.74 14.16 -11.31
N VAL A 70 -14.67 12.86 -11.10
CA VAL A 70 -13.85 12.19 -10.09
C VAL A 70 -12.82 11.33 -10.80
N THR A 71 -11.53 11.55 -10.49
CA THR A 71 -10.41 10.76 -11.02
C THR A 71 -9.62 10.16 -9.86
N VAL A 72 -9.41 8.85 -9.88
CA VAL A 72 -8.76 8.09 -8.80
C VAL A 72 -7.49 7.41 -9.28
N THR A 73 -6.43 7.49 -8.47
CA THR A 73 -5.29 6.58 -8.51
C THR A 73 -5.16 5.87 -7.15
N PHE A 74 -4.95 4.57 -7.19
CA PHE A 74 -4.99 3.71 -6.03
C PHE A 74 -3.89 2.63 -6.10
N ASN A 75 -3.11 2.53 -5.05
CA ASN A 75 -2.13 1.45 -4.82
C ASN A 75 -2.55 0.70 -3.58
N GLY A 76 -3.09 -0.50 -3.74
CA GLY A 76 -3.60 -1.28 -2.63
C GLY A 76 -4.46 -2.45 -3.05
N GLU A 77 -5.20 -2.98 -2.07
CA GLU A 77 -6.23 -3.98 -2.19
C GLU A 77 -7.34 -3.64 -1.20
N ILE A 78 -8.59 -3.59 -1.67
CA ILE A 78 -9.78 -3.37 -0.82
C ILE A 78 -10.49 -4.71 -0.65
N TYR A 79 -10.27 -5.36 0.47
CA TYR A 79 -10.75 -6.73 0.71
C TYR A 79 -12.27 -6.87 0.78
N ASN A 80 -12.99 -5.84 1.20
CA ASN A 80 -14.46 -5.82 1.26
C ASN A 80 -15.12 -5.15 0.05
N PHE A 81 -14.42 -5.07 -1.10
CA PHE A 81 -14.93 -4.37 -2.27
C PHE A 81 -16.23 -4.99 -2.82
N GLN A 82 -16.40 -6.30 -2.73
CA GLN A 82 -17.59 -6.99 -3.22
C GLN A 82 -18.85 -6.61 -2.40
N GLU A 83 -18.70 -6.49 -1.08
CA GLU A 83 -19.77 -6.06 -0.18
C GLU A 83 -20.16 -4.60 -0.45
N LEU A 84 -19.16 -3.73 -0.56
CA LEU A 84 -19.36 -2.31 -0.87
C LEU A 84 -19.96 -2.13 -2.27
N ARG A 85 -19.53 -2.94 -3.24
CA ARG A 85 -20.11 -2.95 -4.59
C ARG A 85 -21.60 -3.28 -4.55
N ALA A 86 -22.00 -4.35 -3.86
CA ALA A 86 -23.41 -4.73 -3.75
C ALA A 86 -24.25 -3.61 -3.10
N GLU A 87 -23.73 -2.91 -2.10
CA GLU A 87 -24.40 -1.75 -1.51
C GLU A 87 -24.54 -0.60 -2.50
N LEU A 88 -23.48 -0.25 -3.22
CA LEU A 88 -23.46 0.83 -4.21
C LEU A 88 -24.37 0.52 -5.41
N GLU A 89 -24.41 -0.73 -5.89
CA GLU A 89 -25.35 -1.18 -6.91
C GLU A 89 -26.81 -1.03 -6.42
N GLY A 90 -27.07 -1.33 -5.15
CA GLY A 90 -28.36 -1.09 -4.50
C GLY A 90 -28.74 0.40 -4.43
N MET A 91 -27.77 1.30 -4.43
CA MET A 91 -27.96 2.75 -4.51
C MET A 91 -28.11 3.26 -5.96
N GLY A 92 -27.93 2.40 -6.96
CA GLY A 92 -28.11 2.69 -8.39
C GLY A 92 -26.81 2.97 -9.15
N TYR A 93 -25.63 2.80 -8.56
CA TYR A 93 -24.35 2.90 -9.25
C TYR A 93 -24.16 1.71 -10.20
N GLN A 94 -23.56 1.96 -11.36
CA GLN A 94 -23.32 0.94 -12.38
C GLN A 94 -21.82 0.71 -12.52
N PHE A 95 -21.38 -0.50 -12.22
CA PHE A 95 -20.00 -0.92 -12.36
C PHE A 95 -19.69 -1.42 -13.77
N LYS A 96 -18.52 -1.07 -14.29
CA LYS A 96 -18.01 -1.47 -15.60
C LYS A 96 -16.86 -2.46 -15.52
N THR A 97 -16.20 -2.51 -14.36
CA THR A 97 -15.03 -3.35 -14.08
C THR A 97 -15.34 -4.37 -13.00
N ASN A 98 -14.50 -5.36 -12.83
CA ASN A 98 -14.62 -6.36 -11.77
C ASN A 98 -13.65 -6.13 -10.61
N GLY A 99 -12.82 -5.10 -10.69
CA GLY A 99 -11.82 -4.78 -9.68
C GLY A 99 -12.36 -3.94 -8.52
N ASP A 100 -11.50 -3.74 -7.56
CA ASP A 100 -11.77 -2.99 -6.33
C ASP A 100 -11.67 -1.46 -6.51
N THR A 101 -10.93 -0.99 -7.51
CA THR A 101 -10.71 0.45 -7.75
C THR A 101 -12.02 1.20 -8.02
N GLU A 102 -12.94 0.63 -8.80
CA GLU A 102 -14.21 1.27 -9.12
C GLU A 102 -15.11 1.45 -7.89
N THR A 103 -14.95 0.58 -6.88
CA THR A 103 -15.62 0.74 -5.58
C THR A 103 -15.16 2.00 -4.84
N ILE A 104 -13.91 2.41 -4.99
CA ILE A 104 -13.41 3.66 -4.42
C ILE A 104 -14.02 4.86 -5.16
N VAL A 105 -14.10 4.80 -6.49
CA VAL A 105 -14.69 5.86 -7.32
C VAL A 105 -16.14 6.12 -6.90
N HIS A 106 -16.99 5.09 -6.95
CA HIS A 106 -18.41 5.20 -6.59
C HIS A 106 -18.63 5.44 -5.09
N GLY A 107 -17.78 4.87 -4.24
CA GLY A 107 -17.82 5.13 -2.80
C GLY A 107 -17.53 6.59 -2.47
N TYR A 108 -16.59 7.23 -3.17
CA TYR A 108 -16.35 8.66 -3.01
C TYR A 108 -17.51 9.50 -3.52
N GLU A 109 -18.15 9.15 -4.65
CA GLU A 109 -19.36 9.82 -5.12
C GLU A 109 -20.51 9.73 -4.11
N ALA A 110 -20.68 8.57 -3.47
CA ALA A 110 -21.79 8.32 -2.55
C ALA A 110 -21.58 8.96 -1.17
N TRP A 111 -20.35 8.92 -0.65
CA TRP A 111 -20.05 9.20 0.76
C TRP A 111 -18.96 10.26 0.97
N GLY A 112 -18.41 10.83 -0.11
CA GLY A 112 -17.27 11.76 -0.01
C GLY A 112 -16.08 11.11 0.70
N THR A 113 -15.41 11.87 1.58
CA THR A 113 -14.29 11.35 2.39
C THR A 113 -14.71 10.28 3.41
N GLY A 114 -16.00 10.13 3.72
CA GLY A 114 -16.53 9.06 4.55
C GLY A 114 -16.32 7.65 3.96
N VAL A 115 -15.97 7.55 2.69
CA VAL A 115 -15.60 6.27 2.07
C VAL A 115 -14.44 5.60 2.82
N PHE A 116 -13.46 6.36 3.31
CA PHE A 116 -12.25 5.80 3.94
C PHE A 116 -12.54 5.02 5.22
N GLU A 117 -13.58 5.38 5.99
CA GLU A 117 -14.02 4.66 7.19
C GLU A 117 -14.66 3.30 6.85
N ARG A 118 -15.10 3.12 5.59
CA ARG A 118 -15.79 1.93 5.11
C ARG A 118 -14.87 0.92 4.44
N LEU A 119 -13.69 1.37 3.99
CA LEU A 119 -12.72 0.52 3.32
C LEU A 119 -12.03 -0.41 4.32
N ARG A 120 -12.11 -1.71 4.09
CA ARG A 120 -11.24 -2.70 4.71
C ARG A 120 -10.17 -3.12 3.71
N GLY A 121 -8.92 -2.74 3.97
CA GLY A 121 -7.85 -3.02 3.02
C GLY A 121 -6.53 -2.36 3.37
N MET A 122 -5.58 -2.52 2.50
CA MET A 122 -4.30 -1.82 2.51
C MET A 122 -4.26 -0.86 1.32
N PHE A 123 -4.10 0.43 1.57
CA PHE A 123 -4.22 1.41 0.50
C PHE A 123 -3.42 2.70 0.69
N ALA A 124 -3.02 3.23 -0.45
CA ALA A 124 -2.73 4.64 -0.66
C ALA A 124 -3.58 5.10 -1.85
N ILE A 125 -4.33 6.19 -1.68
CA ILE A 125 -5.32 6.68 -2.63
C ILE A 125 -5.05 8.16 -2.91
N ALA A 126 -5.19 8.57 -4.17
CA ALA A 126 -5.30 9.97 -4.55
C ALA A 126 -6.56 10.15 -5.41
N ILE A 127 -7.40 11.12 -5.05
CA ILE A 127 -8.66 11.45 -5.73
C ILE A 127 -8.61 12.91 -6.13
N TRP A 128 -8.81 13.19 -7.41
CA TRP A 128 -9.11 14.51 -7.92
C TRP A 128 -10.60 14.68 -8.13
N ASP A 129 -11.19 15.65 -7.46
CA ASP A 129 -12.59 16.05 -7.62
C ASP A 129 -12.64 17.40 -8.37
N ALA A 130 -13.00 17.33 -9.64
CA ALA A 130 -13.04 18.51 -10.51
C ALA A 130 -14.22 19.47 -10.20
N LYS A 131 -15.31 18.94 -9.60
CA LYS A 131 -16.47 19.79 -9.21
C LYS A 131 -16.12 20.65 -8.01
N GLU A 132 -15.52 20.01 -7.00
CA GLU A 132 -15.10 20.67 -5.77
C GLU A 132 -13.73 21.36 -5.89
N LYS A 133 -13.00 21.13 -6.98
CA LYS A 133 -11.61 21.58 -7.21
C LYS A 133 -10.72 21.23 -6.03
N GLN A 134 -10.76 19.98 -5.60
CA GLN A 134 -9.98 19.49 -4.48
C GLN A 134 -9.23 18.19 -4.81
N LEU A 135 -8.05 18.06 -4.22
CA LEU A 135 -7.30 16.82 -4.21
C LEU A 135 -7.42 16.17 -2.83
N VAL A 136 -7.73 14.89 -2.81
CA VAL A 136 -7.79 14.10 -1.58
C VAL A 136 -6.70 13.02 -1.64
N LEU A 137 -5.87 12.93 -0.60
CA LEU A 137 -4.89 11.86 -0.41
C LEU A 137 -5.26 11.09 0.85
N ALA A 138 -5.31 9.75 0.79
CA ALA A 138 -5.62 8.92 1.95
C ALA A 138 -4.66 7.74 2.07
N ARG A 139 -4.41 7.30 3.32
CA ARG A 139 -3.55 6.16 3.62
C ARG A 139 -4.22 5.23 4.62
N ASP A 140 -4.07 3.93 4.40
CA ASP A 140 -4.67 2.88 5.22
C ASP A 140 -4.33 2.98 6.72
N ILE A 141 -5.12 2.27 7.54
CA ILE A 141 -5.08 2.35 9.00
C ILE A 141 -3.76 1.91 9.64
N PHE A 142 -2.98 1.05 8.95
CA PHE A 142 -1.66 0.59 9.41
C PHE A 142 -0.51 1.23 8.62
N GLY A 143 -0.80 1.99 7.55
CA GLY A 143 0.20 2.58 6.67
C GLY A 143 0.99 1.53 5.89
N ILE A 144 0.35 0.42 5.50
CA ILE A 144 0.97 -0.67 4.75
C ILE A 144 1.44 -0.15 3.38
N LYS A 145 0.59 0.63 2.70
CA LYS A 145 0.99 1.24 1.43
C LYS A 145 1.68 2.57 1.65
N PRO A 146 2.81 2.81 0.95
CA PRO A 146 3.56 4.05 1.09
C PRO A 146 2.86 5.21 0.38
N LEU A 147 2.84 6.37 1.05
CA LEU A 147 2.36 7.64 0.48
C LEU A 147 3.18 8.78 1.07
N TYR A 148 3.88 9.49 0.19
CA TYR A 148 4.71 10.65 0.52
C TYR A 148 4.16 11.89 -0.18
N TYR A 149 4.37 13.05 0.42
CA TYR A 149 3.98 14.33 -0.16
C TYR A 149 4.92 15.46 0.24
N GLN A 150 4.98 16.50 -0.62
CA GLN A 150 5.58 17.80 -0.33
C GLN A 150 4.55 18.88 -0.64
N HIS A 151 4.25 19.74 0.33
CA HIS A 151 3.26 20.80 0.18
C HIS A 151 3.92 22.19 0.37
N GLU A 152 3.72 23.07 -0.60
CA GLU A 152 4.19 24.46 -0.56
C GLU A 152 3.16 25.38 -1.22
N GLY A 153 2.40 26.13 -0.42
CA GLY A 153 1.33 27.01 -0.92
C GLY A 153 0.23 26.22 -1.64
N ASN A 154 -0.01 26.51 -2.92
CA ASN A 154 -0.97 25.79 -3.75
C ASN A 154 -0.37 24.56 -4.46
N ARG A 155 0.91 24.29 -4.25
CA ARG A 155 1.62 23.16 -4.86
C ARG A 155 1.70 21.99 -3.92
N LEU A 156 1.25 20.84 -4.38
CA LEU A 156 1.45 19.56 -3.75
C LEU A 156 2.10 18.61 -4.77
N ILE A 157 3.18 17.94 -4.36
CA ILE A 157 3.77 16.83 -5.08
C ILE A 157 3.54 15.60 -4.21
N TRP A 158 3.07 14.47 -4.79
CA TRP A 158 2.87 13.23 -4.04
C TRP A 158 3.28 12.00 -4.82
N GLY A 159 3.46 10.90 -4.12
CA GLY A 159 3.76 9.63 -4.76
C GLY A 159 4.04 8.50 -3.79
N SER A 160 4.06 7.31 -4.36
CA SER A 160 4.39 6.08 -3.64
C SER A 160 5.85 6.00 -3.20
N GLU A 161 6.76 6.70 -3.88
CA GLU A 161 8.19 6.76 -3.54
C GLU A 161 8.77 8.15 -3.79
N ILE A 162 9.58 8.63 -2.83
CA ILE A 162 10.17 9.98 -2.89
C ILE A 162 11.07 10.16 -4.12
N LYS A 163 11.72 9.11 -4.64
CA LYS A 163 12.58 9.23 -5.83
C LYS A 163 11.83 9.72 -7.07
N SER A 164 10.50 9.55 -7.14
CA SER A 164 9.69 10.10 -8.22
C SER A 164 9.67 11.63 -8.23
N PHE A 165 9.78 12.27 -7.04
CA PHE A 165 9.80 13.73 -6.92
C PHE A 165 11.01 14.37 -7.60
N LEU A 166 12.12 13.60 -7.74
CA LEU A 166 13.35 14.07 -8.42
C LEU A 166 13.15 14.40 -9.90
N ALA A 167 12.05 13.96 -10.50
CA ALA A 167 11.66 14.31 -11.87
C ALA A 167 10.96 15.67 -11.94
N HIS A 168 10.36 16.13 -10.86
CA HIS A 168 9.63 17.40 -10.85
C HIS A 168 10.60 18.59 -10.78
N PRO A 169 10.59 19.53 -11.72
CA PRO A 169 11.62 20.58 -11.86
C PRO A 169 11.70 21.53 -10.66
N ARG A 170 10.64 21.64 -9.88
CA ARG A 170 10.60 22.49 -8.67
C ARG A 170 10.93 21.73 -7.38
N PHE A 171 11.13 20.42 -7.44
CA PHE A 171 11.57 19.66 -6.27
C PHE A 171 13.04 19.94 -5.97
N LYS A 172 13.35 20.30 -4.72
CA LYS A 172 14.72 20.50 -4.25
C LYS A 172 15.13 19.34 -3.37
N LYS A 173 16.16 18.61 -3.80
CA LYS A 173 16.75 17.54 -3.00
C LYS A 173 17.60 18.14 -1.89
N GLU A 174 17.05 18.22 -0.69
CA GLU A 174 17.73 18.75 0.50
C GLU A 174 17.60 17.76 1.66
N LEU A 175 18.70 17.56 2.39
CA LEU A 175 18.72 16.66 3.56
C LEU A 175 17.97 17.32 4.74
N ASN A 176 17.07 16.59 5.36
CA ASN A 176 16.44 16.95 6.63
C ASN A 176 17.44 16.69 7.78
N ARG A 177 18.24 17.70 8.13
CA ARG A 177 19.26 17.56 9.17
C ARG A 177 18.69 17.40 10.57
N GLU A 178 17.47 17.88 10.81
CA GLU A 178 16.78 17.76 12.09
C GLU A 178 16.33 16.33 12.36
N ALA A 179 16.03 15.57 11.32
CA ALA A 179 15.64 14.17 11.41
C ALA A 179 16.82 13.20 11.53
N LEU A 180 18.04 13.64 11.18
CA LEU A 180 19.23 12.79 11.17
C LEU A 180 19.57 12.16 12.52
N PRO A 181 19.55 12.88 13.68
CA PRO A 181 19.84 12.27 14.97
C PRO A 181 18.87 11.12 15.32
N GLN A 182 17.58 11.28 15.00
CA GLN A 182 16.60 10.24 15.23
C GLN A 182 16.89 8.99 14.41
N TYR A 183 17.18 9.17 13.11
CA TYR A 183 17.55 8.05 12.24
C TYR A 183 18.81 7.31 12.73
N LEU A 184 19.83 8.03 13.17
CA LEU A 184 21.07 7.42 13.69
C LEU A 184 20.84 6.65 15.00
N CYS A 185 19.82 7.02 15.80
CA CYS A 185 19.50 6.31 17.05
C CYS A 185 18.60 5.10 16.83
N PHE A 186 17.63 5.19 15.92
CA PHE A 186 16.55 4.20 15.77
C PHE A 186 16.57 3.45 14.44
N GLU A 187 17.43 3.85 13.49
CA GLU A 187 17.52 3.29 12.13
C GLU A 187 16.24 3.47 11.29
N TYR A 188 15.24 4.19 11.81
CA TYR A 188 14.01 4.53 11.09
C TYR A 188 13.52 5.94 11.43
N MET A 189 12.62 6.44 10.58
CA MET A 189 11.98 7.75 10.76
C MET A 189 10.62 7.59 11.43
N ASN A 190 10.44 8.28 12.55
CA ASN A 190 9.17 8.31 13.26
C ASN A 190 8.18 9.29 12.61
N ASP A 191 6.89 9.12 12.89
CA ASP A 191 5.80 9.99 12.44
C ASP A 191 5.78 10.25 10.92
N SER A 192 5.48 11.49 10.54
CA SER A 192 5.39 11.93 9.15
C SER A 192 6.73 12.38 8.56
N GLN A 193 7.81 12.44 9.34
CA GLN A 193 9.09 12.94 8.86
C GLN A 193 9.79 11.98 7.90
N THR A 194 10.63 12.56 7.03
CA THR A 194 11.52 11.82 6.15
C THR A 194 12.94 12.40 6.18
N MET A 195 13.89 11.71 5.54
CA MET A 195 15.25 12.21 5.37
C MET A 195 15.35 13.36 4.35
N PHE A 196 14.27 13.64 3.62
CA PHE A 196 14.18 14.78 2.70
C PHE A 196 13.45 15.93 3.40
N LYS A 197 14.05 17.12 3.36
CA LYS A 197 13.45 18.32 3.92
C LYS A 197 12.13 18.64 3.24
N ASP A 198 11.12 19.01 4.04
CA ASP A 198 9.75 19.36 3.61
C ASP A 198 9.00 18.22 2.88
N VAL A 199 9.55 17.01 2.86
CA VAL A 199 8.84 15.81 2.40
C VAL A 199 8.32 15.03 3.58
N HIS A 200 7.02 14.78 3.55
CA HIS A 200 6.30 14.09 4.62
C HIS A 200 5.76 12.74 4.15
N LYS A 201 5.67 11.82 5.07
CA LYS A 201 4.94 10.57 4.93
C LYS A 201 3.52 10.78 5.45
N MET A 202 2.51 10.40 4.68
CA MET A 202 1.12 10.45 5.15
C MET A 202 0.95 9.55 6.39
N THR A 203 0.38 10.12 7.44
CA THR A 203 0.12 9.38 8.68
C THR A 203 -0.92 8.27 8.44
N PRO A 204 -0.71 7.04 8.97
CA PRO A 204 -1.70 5.98 8.88
C PRO A 204 -3.07 6.37 9.43
N GLY A 205 -4.16 5.92 8.79
CA GLY A 205 -5.53 6.23 9.23
C GLY A 205 -5.94 7.69 9.03
N HIS A 206 -5.22 8.42 8.16
CA HIS A 206 -5.52 9.83 7.88
C HIS A 206 -5.74 10.06 6.38
N PHE A 207 -6.51 11.10 6.10
CA PHE A 207 -6.59 11.68 4.76
C PHE A 207 -6.27 13.18 4.79
N MET A 208 -5.82 13.70 3.66
CA MET A 208 -5.58 15.12 3.41
C MET A 208 -6.55 15.61 2.35
N VAL A 209 -7.11 16.77 2.56
CA VAL A 209 -7.83 17.53 1.51
C VAL A 209 -7.02 18.79 1.20
N LEU A 210 -6.61 18.94 -0.05
CA LEU A 210 -6.06 20.19 -0.58
C LEU A 210 -7.14 20.91 -1.39
N LYS A 211 -7.57 22.06 -0.91
CA LYS A 211 -8.53 22.93 -1.58
C LYS A 211 -8.09 24.39 -1.41
N ASP A 212 -8.15 25.16 -2.48
CA ASP A 212 -7.77 26.59 -2.49
C ASP A 212 -6.37 26.86 -1.90
N GLY A 213 -5.40 25.97 -2.18
CA GLY A 213 -4.03 26.06 -1.67
C GLY A 213 -3.85 25.69 -0.19
N LYS A 214 -4.93 25.35 0.50
CA LYS A 214 -4.90 24.95 1.91
C LYS A 214 -5.03 23.44 2.06
N ALA A 215 -4.04 22.80 2.69
CA ALA A 215 -4.08 21.40 3.06
C ALA A 215 -4.66 21.23 4.48
N THR A 216 -5.67 20.36 4.62
CA THR A 216 -6.24 19.96 5.91
C THR A 216 -6.07 18.46 6.04
N ILE A 217 -5.53 17.99 7.17
CA ILE A 217 -5.33 16.56 7.45
C ILE A 217 -6.30 16.15 8.55
N GLU A 218 -7.04 15.09 8.31
CA GLU A 218 -8.05 14.55 9.21
C GLU A 218 -7.79 13.06 9.48
N CYS A 219 -8.11 12.64 10.72
CA CYS A 219 -8.01 11.24 11.15
C CYS A 219 -9.36 10.55 10.92
N PHE A 220 -9.43 9.56 10.04
CA PHE A 220 -10.63 8.76 9.83
C PHE A 220 -10.63 7.48 10.68
N TYR A 221 -9.46 7.05 11.15
CA TYR A 221 -9.36 5.85 11.97
C TYR A 221 -8.26 5.98 13.03
N LYS A 222 -8.62 5.76 14.28
CA LYS A 222 -7.70 5.71 15.42
C LYS A 222 -7.83 4.38 16.12
N ILE A 223 -6.72 3.66 16.23
CA ILE A 223 -6.66 2.40 16.99
C ILE A 223 -6.95 2.72 18.47
N THR A 224 -7.96 2.06 19.01
CA THR A 224 -8.33 2.15 20.42
C THR A 224 -8.35 0.77 21.05
N TYR A 225 -7.82 0.66 22.26
CA TYR A 225 -7.78 -0.59 23.00
C TYR A 225 -8.91 -0.61 24.03
N LYS A 226 -9.76 -1.66 23.96
CA LYS A 226 -10.73 -1.96 24.99
C LYS A 226 -10.33 -3.26 25.66
N ILE A 227 -9.99 -3.19 26.94
CA ILE A 227 -9.67 -4.40 27.72
C ILE A 227 -11.00 -5.09 28.04
N ASP A 228 -11.18 -6.28 27.47
CA ASP A 228 -12.30 -7.16 27.79
C ASP A 228 -11.78 -8.36 28.60
N ARG A 229 -12.28 -8.49 29.83
CA ARG A 229 -11.93 -9.56 30.77
C ARG A 229 -13.08 -10.55 30.98
N SER A 230 -14.11 -10.49 30.12
CA SER A 230 -15.30 -11.36 30.25
C SER A 230 -15.04 -12.79 29.76
N LYS A 231 -14.01 -12.99 28.92
CA LYS A 231 -13.70 -14.27 28.28
C LYS A 231 -12.47 -14.94 28.87
N GLY A 232 -12.46 -16.27 28.84
CA GLY A 232 -11.32 -17.10 29.21
C GLY A 232 -10.26 -17.19 28.08
N LEU A 233 -9.13 -17.81 28.41
CA LEU A 233 -8.01 -17.96 27.46
C LEU A 233 -8.41 -18.75 26.20
N GLU A 234 -9.13 -19.86 26.37
CA GLU A 234 -9.57 -20.74 25.27
C GLU A 234 -10.53 -19.99 24.34
N GLU A 235 -11.52 -19.28 24.89
CA GLU A 235 -12.47 -18.49 24.09
C GLU A 235 -11.78 -17.39 23.29
N TRP A 236 -10.78 -16.71 23.88
CA TRP A 236 -9.96 -15.74 23.16
C TRP A 236 -9.09 -16.39 22.07
N ALA A 237 -8.56 -17.58 22.31
CA ALA A 237 -7.79 -18.32 21.32
C ALA A 237 -8.63 -18.69 20.10
N ASP A 238 -9.88 -19.15 20.31
CA ASP A 238 -10.82 -19.45 19.22
C ASP A 238 -11.17 -18.17 18.41
N ILE A 239 -11.49 -17.06 19.09
CA ILE A 239 -11.80 -15.80 18.42
C ILE A 239 -10.60 -15.32 17.57
N ILE A 240 -9.37 -15.40 18.11
CA ILE A 240 -8.16 -15.00 17.39
C ILE A 240 -7.95 -15.90 16.17
N LYS A 241 -8.11 -17.22 16.33
CA LYS A 241 -7.97 -18.20 15.25
C LYS A 241 -8.96 -17.91 14.11
N ASP A 242 -10.25 -17.74 14.43
CA ASP A 242 -11.30 -17.51 13.43
C ASP A 242 -11.10 -16.15 12.72
N THR A 243 -10.73 -15.09 13.47
CA THR A 243 -10.45 -13.77 12.91
C THR A 243 -9.21 -13.80 12.01
N PHE A 244 -8.19 -14.56 12.39
CA PHE A 244 -6.96 -14.69 11.60
C PHE A 244 -7.24 -15.46 10.30
N ASP A 245 -7.95 -16.59 10.37
CA ASP A 245 -8.34 -17.39 9.19
C ASP A 245 -9.18 -16.56 8.20
N GLU A 246 -10.19 -15.84 8.70
CA GLU A 246 -11.01 -14.94 7.89
C GLU A 246 -10.16 -13.82 7.24
N SER A 247 -9.22 -13.27 7.99
CA SER A 247 -8.31 -12.27 7.44
C SER A 247 -7.41 -12.84 6.33
N VAL A 248 -6.89 -14.06 6.50
CA VAL A 248 -6.11 -14.74 5.45
C VAL A 248 -6.96 -14.93 4.20
N ARG A 249 -8.20 -15.44 4.32
CA ARG A 249 -9.12 -15.61 3.19
C ARG A 249 -9.37 -14.30 2.44
N ALA A 250 -9.53 -13.21 3.16
CA ALA A 250 -9.74 -11.89 2.55
C ALA A 250 -8.54 -11.43 1.71
N HIS A 251 -7.31 -11.86 2.06
CA HIS A 251 -6.10 -11.55 1.30
C HIS A 251 -5.87 -12.46 0.08
N GLU A 252 -6.66 -13.53 -0.07
CA GLU A 252 -6.52 -14.49 -1.17
C GLU A 252 -7.33 -14.10 -2.42
N ILE A 253 -8.04 -12.98 -2.40
CA ILE A 253 -8.80 -12.49 -3.56
C ILE A 253 -7.82 -11.98 -4.62
N ALA A 254 -7.63 -12.75 -5.69
CA ALA A 254 -6.75 -12.43 -6.80
C ALA A 254 -7.13 -13.22 -8.05
N ASP A 255 -6.86 -12.65 -9.22
CA ASP A 255 -7.00 -13.32 -10.54
C ASP A 255 -5.65 -13.91 -11.02
N VAL A 256 -4.65 -13.90 -10.16
CA VAL A 256 -3.32 -14.48 -10.36
C VAL A 256 -3.03 -15.53 -9.30
N GLU A 257 -2.04 -16.38 -9.58
CA GLU A 257 -1.59 -17.37 -8.59
C GLU A 257 -1.06 -16.68 -7.33
N ILE A 258 -1.48 -17.17 -6.18
CA ILE A 258 -1.06 -16.65 -4.88
C ILE A 258 -0.06 -17.60 -4.21
N GLY A 259 0.77 -17.05 -3.32
CA GLY A 259 1.72 -17.80 -2.52
C GLY A 259 2.04 -17.07 -1.23
N SER A 260 2.70 -17.75 -0.29
CA SER A 260 3.06 -17.21 1.00
C SER A 260 4.56 -17.16 1.22
N PHE A 261 5.07 -16.08 1.81
CA PHE A 261 6.42 -16.10 2.37
C PHE A 261 6.43 -16.93 3.65
N LEU A 262 7.44 -17.79 3.79
CA LEU A 262 7.62 -18.67 4.94
C LEU A 262 9.03 -18.52 5.50
N SER A 263 9.14 -17.99 6.71
CA SER A 263 10.42 -17.80 7.42
C SER A 263 10.65 -18.80 8.57
N GLY A 264 9.67 -19.65 8.87
CA GLY A 264 9.67 -20.50 10.06
C GLY A 264 9.30 -19.76 11.36
N GLY A 265 9.01 -18.45 11.29
CA GLY A 265 8.44 -17.69 12.39
C GLY A 265 6.94 -17.98 12.57
N ILE A 266 6.38 -17.71 13.75
CA ILE A 266 4.99 -18.04 14.12
C ILE A 266 4.00 -17.43 13.12
N ASP A 267 4.15 -16.15 12.81
CA ASP A 267 3.18 -15.40 11.97
C ASP A 267 3.13 -15.96 10.55
N SER A 268 4.30 -16.10 9.89
CA SER A 268 4.38 -16.61 8.52
C SER A 268 3.94 -18.07 8.41
N SER A 269 4.25 -18.89 9.44
CA SER A 269 3.85 -20.30 9.49
C SER A 269 2.35 -20.44 9.66
N LEU A 270 1.74 -19.62 10.50
CA LEU A 270 0.29 -19.61 10.70
C LEU A 270 -0.46 -19.15 9.45
N ALA A 271 0.03 -18.08 8.78
CA ALA A 271 -0.54 -17.62 7.53
C ALA A 271 -0.48 -18.69 6.44
N ALA A 272 0.70 -19.31 6.23
CA ALA A 272 0.87 -20.39 5.26
C ALA A 272 0.00 -21.62 5.59
N TYR A 273 -0.14 -21.98 6.88
CA TYR A 273 -1.02 -23.05 7.34
C TYR A 273 -2.49 -22.75 6.99
N CYS A 274 -3.01 -21.57 7.32
CA CYS A 274 -4.39 -21.19 7.00
C CYS A 274 -4.63 -21.24 5.49
N MET A 275 -3.74 -20.64 4.67
CA MET A 275 -3.82 -20.71 3.21
C MET A 275 -3.86 -22.16 2.73
N GLY A 276 -3.02 -23.05 3.28
CA GLY A 276 -3.01 -24.46 2.92
C GLY A 276 -4.32 -25.20 3.24
N GLN A 277 -5.11 -24.72 4.21
CA GLN A 277 -6.43 -25.28 4.50
C GLN A 277 -7.52 -24.79 3.51
N HIS A 278 -7.27 -23.70 2.79
CA HIS A 278 -8.21 -23.13 1.83
C HIS A 278 -8.05 -23.71 0.42
N HIS A 279 -6.89 -24.31 0.10
CA HIS A 279 -6.52 -24.76 -1.24
C HIS A 279 -6.17 -26.24 -1.27
N ASP A 280 -6.99 -27.08 -1.90
CA ASP A 280 -6.80 -28.53 -2.00
C ASP A 280 -5.52 -28.94 -2.74
N GLU A 281 -5.04 -28.10 -3.67
CA GLU A 281 -3.83 -28.34 -4.47
C GLU A 281 -2.54 -27.91 -3.73
N GLY A 282 -2.68 -27.37 -2.50
CA GLY A 282 -1.59 -26.78 -1.72
C GLY A 282 -1.25 -25.36 -2.13
N VAL A 283 -0.39 -24.73 -1.35
CA VAL A 283 0.06 -23.33 -1.53
C VAL A 283 1.56 -23.30 -1.74
N LYS A 284 2.03 -22.53 -2.72
CA LYS A 284 3.46 -22.28 -2.92
C LYS A 284 3.99 -21.40 -1.81
N THR A 285 5.08 -21.81 -1.19
CA THR A 285 5.77 -21.01 -0.20
C THR A 285 7.15 -20.59 -0.68
N PHE A 286 7.57 -19.39 -0.28
CA PHE A 286 8.84 -18.79 -0.66
C PHE A 286 9.64 -18.45 0.60
N SER A 287 10.90 -18.87 0.64
CA SER A 287 11.82 -18.57 1.74
C SER A 287 13.09 -17.95 1.20
N VAL A 288 13.63 -16.96 1.92
CA VAL A 288 14.90 -16.33 1.59
C VAL A 288 15.96 -16.82 2.56
N GLY A 289 17.03 -17.38 2.05
CA GLY A 289 18.22 -17.77 2.81
C GLY A 289 19.46 -17.05 2.31
N TYR A 290 20.48 -17.02 3.16
CA TYR A 290 21.80 -16.51 2.78
C TYR A 290 22.76 -17.67 2.58
N ASP A 291 23.36 -17.76 1.40
CA ASP A 291 24.47 -18.69 1.18
C ASP A 291 25.74 -18.12 1.84
N ILE A 292 26.03 -18.58 3.05
CA ILE A 292 27.22 -18.18 3.78
C ILE A 292 28.31 -19.19 3.48
N THR A 293 28.92 -19.06 2.33
CA THR A 293 30.16 -19.80 1.97
C THR A 293 31.40 -19.26 2.70
N GLY A 294 31.22 -18.37 3.67
CA GLY A 294 32.30 -17.85 4.52
C GLY A 294 32.89 -18.91 5.44
N SER A 295 34.21 -18.82 5.72
CA SER A 295 34.92 -19.69 6.66
C SER A 295 34.27 -19.63 8.06
N GLU A 296 34.43 -20.71 8.86
CA GLU A 296 34.03 -20.76 10.28
C GLU A 296 34.49 -19.52 11.05
N GLU A 297 35.67 -19.00 10.71
CA GLU A 297 36.27 -17.79 11.29
C GLU A 297 35.46 -16.51 11.06
N GLN A 298 34.69 -16.40 9.95
CA GLN A 298 33.81 -15.27 9.67
C GLN A 298 32.49 -15.41 10.42
N ARG A 299 32.00 -16.64 10.62
CA ARG A 299 30.83 -16.94 11.47
C ARG A 299 31.12 -16.59 12.93
N ASP A 300 32.24 -17.03 13.46
CA ASP A 300 32.70 -16.73 14.83
C ASP A 300 32.90 -15.23 15.08
N LYS A 301 33.37 -14.49 14.08
CA LYS A 301 33.51 -13.03 14.18
C LYS A 301 32.16 -12.31 14.21
N ALA A 302 31.18 -12.77 13.47
CA ALA A 302 29.84 -12.21 13.48
C ALA A 302 29.11 -12.52 14.80
N GLU A 303 29.24 -13.73 15.34
CA GLU A 303 28.68 -14.10 16.65
C GLU A 303 29.33 -13.35 17.80
N ASN A 304 30.66 -13.18 17.78
CA ASN A 304 31.42 -12.44 18.77
C ASN A 304 31.17 -10.92 18.72
N ALA A 305 30.70 -10.39 17.59
CA ALA A 305 30.26 -8.99 17.45
C ALA A 305 28.86 -8.72 17.99
N GLY A 306 28.21 -9.72 18.60
CA GLY A 306 26.87 -9.60 19.20
C GLY A 306 25.72 -9.64 18.19
N PHE A 307 26.00 -9.88 16.92
CA PHE A 307 25.00 -10.16 15.89
C PHE A 307 24.64 -11.65 15.96
N LYS A 308 23.65 -12.00 16.77
CA LYS A 308 22.92 -13.27 16.61
C LYS A 308 22.12 -13.19 15.33
N ILE A 309 22.77 -13.28 14.20
CA ILE A 309 22.10 -13.50 12.93
C ILE A 309 21.76 -14.98 12.93
N LYS A 310 20.48 -15.31 13.09
CA LYS A 310 19.95 -16.65 12.80
C LYS A 310 19.98 -16.80 11.28
N LEU A 311 21.12 -17.26 10.77
CA LEU A 311 21.47 -17.22 9.34
C LEU A 311 20.83 -18.35 8.53
N ASP A 312 20.13 -19.28 9.18
CA ASP A 312 19.50 -20.43 8.51
C ASP A 312 18.01 -20.55 8.88
N GLU A 313 17.22 -19.58 8.39
CA GLU A 313 15.77 -19.67 8.47
C GLU A 313 15.18 -20.75 7.53
N LEU A 314 15.95 -21.19 6.52
CA LEU A 314 15.50 -22.20 5.55
C LEU A 314 15.19 -23.54 6.20
N LYS A 315 15.97 -23.93 7.22
CA LYS A 315 15.71 -25.18 7.96
C LYS A 315 14.39 -25.08 8.71
N ASP A 316 14.17 -24.01 9.47
CA ASP A 316 12.93 -23.80 10.23
C ASP A 316 11.73 -23.68 9.28
N ALA A 317 11.89 -23.03 8.13
CA ALA A 317 10.85 -22.91 7.11
C ALA A 317 10.46 -24.28 6.52
N ARG A 318 11.43 -25.16 6.24
CA ARG A 318 11.17 -26.52 5.75
C ARG A 318 10.43 -27.36 6.80
N GLU A 319 10.88 -27.33 8.05
CA GLU A 319 10.22 -28.03 9.14
C GLU A 319 8.78 -27.56 9.33
N CYS A 320 8.52 -26.25 9.23
CA CYS A 320 7.17 -25.68 9.26
C CYS A 320 6.31 -26.09 8.06
N ALA A 321 6.88 -26.12 6.86
CA ALA A 321 6.18 -26.56 5.66
C ALA A 321 5.75 -28.02 5.76
N GLU A 322 6.65 -28.91 6.23
CA GLU A 322 6.35 -30.31 6.47
C GLU A 322 5.25 -30.50 7.53
N TRP A 323 5.36 -29.76 8.66
CA TRP A 323 4.35 -29.81 9.72
C TRP A 323 2.97 -29.33 9.23
N ALA A 324 2.94 -28.28 8.42
CA ALA A 324 1.71 -27.70 7.87
C ALA A 324 1.13 -28.51 6.69
N GLY A 325 1.82 -29.56 6.20
CA GLY A 325 1.41 -30.36 5.05
C GLY A 325 1.49 -29.58 3.73
N LEU A 326 2.31 -28.52 3.67
CA LEU A 326 2.49 -27.69 2.47
C LEU A 326 3.48 -28.39 1.52
N SER A 327 3.15 -28.41 0.22
CA SER A 327 4.06 -28.94 -0.78
C SER A 327 5.24 -27.98 -1.00
N ASN A 328 6.36 -28.28 -0.36
CA ASN A 328 7.61 -27.57 -0.61
C ASN A 328 8.15 -28.06 -1.97
N LYS A 329 7.75 -27.41 -3.06
CA LYS A 329 8.47 -27.55 -4.32
C LYS A 329 9.63 -26.58 -4.26
N ASP A 330 10.84 -27.17 -4.20
CA ASP A 330 12.11 -26.46 -4.18
C ASP A 330 12.14 -25.24 -5.12
N VAL A 331 12.46 -24.08 -4.55
CA VAL A 331 12.97 -22.93 -5.29
C VAL A 331 14.46 -22.85 -5.04
#